data_235206e6b7aa408401059f7aabb688e4
#
_entry.id   235206e6b7aa408401059f7aabb688e4
#
_cell.length_a   1.000
_cell.length_b   1.000
_cell.length_c   1.000
_cell.angle_alpha   90.00
_cell.angle_beta   90.00
_cell.angle_gamma   90.00
#
_symmetry.space_group_name_H-M   'P 1'
#
loop_
_entity.id
_entity.type
_entity.pdbx_description
1 polymer ?
#
loop_
_entity_poly.entity_id
_entity_poly.type
_entity_poly.pdbx_seq_one_letter_code
_entity_poly.pdbx_strand_id
1 'polypeptide(L)'
;MNTPVVSSPINRVFVIVLDSAGVGFLPDAGEYGDSGGDLGANTLGHIGDAVGLTVPVMESLGLGHITPIRGVAPVASPRGAWGKAASRSKGKDTSTGHWEIAGVIMDKALPTFPKGIPPEIVQAFEARIGRKTLANSIASGTQIIEEYGEEHVRTGFPIVYTSADSVFQIAAHEETVGLDQLYQWCQIAREMLDVGRVI
;
A
#
# COMPACT_ATOMS: atom_id res chain seq x y z
N MET A 1 -35.92 -19.08 -29.09
CA MET A 1 -36.25 -17.66 -29.00
C MET A 1 -35.23 -17.01 -28.08
N ASN A 2 -34.29 -16.26 -28.66
CA ASN A 2 -33.31 -15.51 -27.86
C ASN A 2 -33.98 -14.22 -27.36
N THR A 3 -34.30 -14.18 -26.09
CA THR A 3 -34.71 -12.92 -25.45
C THR A 3 -33.50 -11.95 -25.50
N PRO A 4 -33.64 -10.75 -26.07
CA PRO A 4 -32.55 -9.81 -26.04
C PRO A 4 -32.27 -9.42 -24.56
N VAL A 5 -31.05 -9.64 -24.11
CA VAL A 5 -30.58 -9.08 -22.84
C VAL A 5 -30.53 -7.58 -23.02
N VAL A 6 -31.55 -6.90 -22.54
CA VAL A 6 -31.52 -5.45 -22.44
C VAL A 6 -30.49 -5.10 -21.36
N SER A 7 -29.24 -4.87 -21.77
CA SER A 7 -28.23 -4.31 -20.90
C SER A 7 -28.59 -2.86 -20.63
N SER A 8 -29.18 -2.60 -19.47
CA SER A 8 -29.22 -1.22 -18.97
C SER A 8 -27.78 -0.70 -18.89
N PRO A 9 -27.49 0.51 -19.39
CA PRO A 9 -26.15 1.03 -19.33
C PRO A 9 -25.71 1.12 -17.86
N ILE A 10 -24.53 0.57 -17.54
CA ILE A 10 -23.93 0.69 -16.21
C ILE A 10 -23.47 2.14 -16.06
N ASN A 11 -24.16 2.91 -15.21
CA ASN A 11 -23.87 4.32 -15.00
C ASN A 11 -22.95 4.60 -13.82
N ARG A 12 -22.72 3.57 -12.96
CA ARG A 12 -21.88 3.71 -11.75
C ARG A 12 -21.29 2.38 -11.35
N VAL A 13 -20.00 2.39 -11.00
CA VAL A 13 -19.27 1.25 -10.43
C VAL A 13 -18.66 1.69 -9.11
N PHE A 14 -18.75 0.83 -8.09
CA PHE A 14 -18.06 1.00 -6.81
C PHE A 14 -16.98 -0.06 -6.71
N VAL A 15 -15.74 0.35 -6.45
CA VAL A 15 -14.62 -0.54 -6.13
C VAL A 15 -14.33 -0.40 -4.64
N ILE A 16 -14.41 -1.51 -3.91
CA ILE A 16 -14.07 -1.56 -2.49
C ILE A 16 -12.81 -2.40 -2.35
N VAL A 17 -11.71 -1.77 -1.95
CA VAL A 17 -10.43 -2.43 -1.67
C VAL A 17 -10.36 -2.70 -0.17
N LEU A 18 -10.24 -3.99 0.19
CA LEU A 18 -9.93 -4.37 1.57
C LEU A 18 -8.42 -4.33 1.74
N ASP A 19 -7.94 -3.32 2.45
CA ASP A 19 -6.53 -3.15 2.73
C ASP A 19 -5.99 -4.35 3.51
N SER A 20 -4.76 -4.74 3.20
CA SER A 20 -4.05 -5.88 3.80
C SER A 20 -4.75 -7.25 3.67
N ALA A 21 -5.80 -7.38 2.85
CA ALA A 21 -6.52 -8.64 2.62
C ALA A 21 -6.04 -9.32 1.34
N GLY A 22 -5.30 -10.43 1.49
CA GLY A 22 -4.81 -11.25 0.37
C GLY A 22 -5.36 -12.66 0.39
N VAL A 23 -5.43 -13.29 -0.80
CA VAL A 23 -5.98 -14.64 -1.02
C VAL A 23 -4.97 -15.59 -1.69
N GLY A 24 -3.72 -15.44 -1.40
CA GLY A 24 -2.62 -16.20 -1.97
C GLY A 24 -1.46 -15.28 -2.40
N PHE A 25 -0.52 -15.85 -3.14
CA PHE A 25 0.68 -15.19 -3.64
C PHE A 25 0.90 -15.54 -5.11
N LEU A 26 1.68 -14.72 -5.81
CA LEU A 26 2.05 -14.94 -7.20
C LEU A 26 3.29 -15.84 -7.30
N PRO A 27 3.56 -16.46 -8.48
CA PRO A 27 4.71 -17.34 -8.67
C PRO A 27 6.07 -16.68 -8.40
N ASP A 28 6.17 -15.37 -8.59
CA ASP A 28 7.38 -14.56 -8.36
C ASP A 28 7.49 -14.01 -6.93
N ALA A 29 6.58 -14.39 -6.03
CA ALA A 29 6.58 -13.89 -4.64
C ALA A 29 7.90 -14.13 -3.89
N GLY A 30 8.65 -15.17 -4.26
CA GLY A 30 9.97 -15.44 -3.67
C GLY A 30 11.06 -14.42 -4.03
N GLU A 31 10.83 -13.55 -5.01
CA GLU A 31 11.74 -12.48 -5.41
C GLU A 31 11.56 -11.21 -4.56
N TYR A 32 10.51 -11.16 -3.74
CA TYR A 32 10.11 -10.01 -2.93
C TYR A 32 10.09 -10.33 -1.44
N GLY A 33 10.38 -9.33 -0.61
CA GLY A 33 10.38 -9.47 0.85
C GLY A 33 11.68 -10.00 1.44
N ASP A 34 11.72 -10.08 2.77
CA ASP A 34 12.88 -10.55 3.51
C ASP A 34 12.84 -12.08 3.72
N SER A 35 14.00 -12.73 3.83
CA SER A 35 14.17 -14.10 4.31
C SER A 35 13.31 -15.21 3.67
N GLY A 36 12.94 -15.10 2.41
CA GLY A 36 12.12 -16.09 1.71
C GLY A 36 10.95 -15.50 0.97
N GLY A 37 10.86 -14.20 0.92
CA GLY A 37 9.85 -13.48 0.16
C GLY A 37 8.46 -13.61 0.79
N ASP A 38 7.47 -13.34 -0.03
CA ASP A 38 6.06 -13.46 0.34
C ASP A 38 5.47 -14.84 0.06
N LEU A 39 6.34 -15.86 -0.05
CA LEU A 39 5.90 -17.24 -0.23
C LEU A 39 4.99 -17.67 0.92
N GLY A 40 3.85 -18.25 0.59
CA GLY A 40 2.85 -18.67 1.56
C GLY A 40 1.91 -17.55 2.03
N ALA A 41 2.01 -16.34 1.53
CA ALA A 41 1.08 -15.26 1.87
C ALA A 41 -0.37 -15.63 1.51
N ASN A 42 -1.26 -15.62 2.50
CA ASN A 42 -2.70 -15.87 2.35
C ASN A 42 -3.45 -15.34 3.56
N THR A 43 -3.60 -14.04 3.66
CA THR A 43 -4.16 -13.38 4.85
C THR A 43 -5.51 -13.95 5.26
N LEU A 44 -6.46 -14.08 4.33
CA LEU A 44 -7.80 -14.58 4.65
C LEU A 44 -7.79 -16.05 5.04
N GLY A 45 -6.94 -16.87 4.41
CA GLY A 45 -6.74 -18.27 4.80
C GLY A 45 -6.17 -18.37 6.21
N HIS A 46 -5.11 -17.63 6.52
CA HIS A 46 -4.45 -17.65 7.85
C HIS A 46 -5.38 -17.13 8.97
N ILE A 47 -6.18 -16.09 8.72
CA ILE A 47 -7.20 -15.64 9.68
C ILE A 47 -8.23 -16.75 9.90
N GLY A 48 -8.70 -17.38 8.82
CA GLY A 48 -9.60 -18.54 8.92
C GLY A 48 -9.00 -19.64 9.79
N ASP A 49 -7.74 -20.01 9.56
CA ASP A 49 -7.06 -21.07 10.33
C ASP A 49 -6.86 -20.70 11.80
N ALA A 50 -6.52 -19.45 12.07
CA ALA A 50 -6.27 -19.00 13.44
C ALA A 50 -7.56 -18.91 14.29
N VAL A 51 -8.58 -18.22 13.80
CA VAL A 51 -9.76 -17.89 14.60
C VAL A 51 -11.09 -18.31 13.96
N GLY A 52 -11.07 -18.77 12.72
CA GLY A 52 -12.28 -18.93 11.90
C GLY A 52 -12.79 -17.58 11.39
N LEU A 53 -13.39 -17.58 10.21
CA LEU A 53 -13.92 -16.34 9.62
C LEU A 53 -15.43 -16.49 9.41
N THR A 54 -16.21 -15.50 9.86
CA THR A 54 -17.65 -15.43 9.66
C THR A 54 -18.00 -14.18 8.87
N VAL A 55 -18.21 -14.35 7.57
CA VAL A 55 -18.49 -13.26 6.61
C VAL A 55 -19.61 -13.66 5.65
N PRO A 56 -20.85 -13.79 6.15
CA PRO A 56 -21.95 -14.43 5.43
C PRO A 56 -22.30 -13.74 4.09
N VAL A 57 -22.12 -12.43 4.00
CA VAL A 57 -22.35 -11.68 2.77
C VAL A 57 -21.29 -12.06 1.73
N MET A 58 -20.00 -12.02 2.09
CA MET A 58 -18.91 -12.38 1.16
C MET A 58 -18.97 -13.86 0.78
N GLU A 59 -19.33 -14.75 1.71
CA GLU A 59 -19.60 -16.16 1.45
C GLU A 59 -20.69 -16.30 0.39
N SER A 60 -21.84 -15.63 0.56
CA SER A 60 -22.94 -15.66 -0.40
C SER A 60 -22.56 -15.09 -1.78
N LEU A 61 -21.57 -14.21 -1.87
CA LEU A 61 -21.03 -13.68 -3.11
C LEU A 61 -20.01 -14.60 -3.79
N GLY A 62 -19.50 -15.63 -3.07
CA GLY A 62 -18.61 -16.64 -3.64
C GLY A 62 -17.19 -16.66 -3.10
N LEU A 63 -16.88 -15.97 -1.98
CA LEU A 63 -15.53 -15.92 -1.42
C LEU A 63 -14.91 -17.31 -1.20
N GLY A 64 -15.69 -18.29 -0.72
CA GLY A 64 -15.21 -19.67 -0.49
C GLY A 64 -14.75 -20.41 -1.75
N HIS A 65 -15.04 -19.92 -2.96
CA HIS A 65 -14.51 -20.46 -4.21
C HIS A 65 -13.13 -19.90 -4.58
N ILE A 66 -12.70 -18.80 -3.98
CA ILE A 66 -11.42 -18.14 -4.31
C ILE A 66 -10.25 -18.88 -3.65
N THR A 67 -10.36 -19.16 -2.35
CA THR A 67 -9.36 -19.86 -1.54
C THR A 67 -10.05 -20.59 -0.38
N PRO A 68 -9.53 -21.72 0.10
CA PRO A 68 -10.04 -22.35 1.31
C PRO A 68 -9.90 -21.42 2.53
N ILE A 69 -11.00 -21.20 3.24
CA ILE A 69 -11.03 -20.37 4.46
C ILE A 69 -11.90 -21.10 5.49
N ARG A 70 -11.35 -21.41 6.65
CA ARG A 70 -12.13 -22.03 7.73
C ARG A 70 -13.25 -21.08 8.20
N GLY A 71 -14.49 -21.53 8.06
CA GLY A 71 -15.70 -20.74 8.39
C GLY A 71 -16.36 -20.07 7.19
N VAL A 72 -15.82 -20.25 5.96
CA VAL A 72 -16.41 -19.74 4.72
C VAL A 72 -16.51 -20.87 3.71
N ALA A 73 -17.70 -21.37 3.46
CA ALA A 73 -17.94 -22.47 2.54
C ALA A 73 -18.08 -22.00 1.08
N PRO A 74 -17.68 -22.81 0.09
CA PRO A 74 -18.09 -22.58 -1.28
C PRO A 74 -19.60 -22.83 -1.42
N VAL A 75 -20.35 -21.82 -1.86
CA VAL A 75 -21.80 -21.90 -2.02
C VAL A 75 -22.16 -22.42 -3.41
N ALA A 76 -23.16 -23.31 -3.53
CA ALA A 76 -23.53 -23.90 -4.80
C ALA A 76 -24.01 -22.87 -5.85
N SER A 77 -24.63 -21.77 -5.41
CA SER A 77 -25.17 -20.74 -6.29
C SER A 77 -24.77 -19.34 -5.72
N PRO A 78 -23.59 -18.86 -6.02
CA PRO A 78 -23.17 -17.53 -5.58
C PRO A 78 -24.09 -16.43 -6.12
N ARG A 79 -24.34 -15.43 -5.29
CA ARG A 79 -25.13 -14.23 -5.67
C ARG A 79 -24.34 -13.24 -6.52
N GLY A 80 -23.03 -13.42 -6.62
CA GLY A 80 -22.12 -12.58 -7.38
C GLY A 80 -21.20 -13.38 -8.29
N ALA A 81 -20.39 -12.70 -9.08
CA ALA A 81 -19.25 -13.26 -9.77
C ALA A 81 -18.00 -13.17 -8.88
N TRP A 82 -17.12 -14.15 -8.97
CA TRP A 82 -15.89 -14.22 -8.22
C TRP A 82 -14.72 -14.61 -9.12
N GLY A 83 -13.50 -14.29 -8.69
CA GLY A 83 -12.31 -14.65 -9.46
C GLY A 83 -11.03 -14.23 -8.73
N LYS A 84 -9.89 -14.64 -9.31
CA LYS A 84 -8.55 -14.22 -8.91
C LYS A 84 -7.95 -13.36 -10.01
N ALA A 85 -7.27 -12.30 -9.64
CA ALA A 85 -6.48 -11.49 -10.54
C ALA A 85 -4.99 -11.63 -10.18
N ALA A 86 -4.12 -11.72 -11.19
CA ALA A 86 -2.69 -11.70 -11.03
C ALA A 86 -2.16 -10.33 -11.44
N SER A 87 -1.38 -9.68 -10.57
CA SER A 87 -0.69 -8.43 -10.89
C SER A 87 0.31 -8.63 -12.03
N ARG A 88 0.39 -7.67 -12.92
CA ARG A 88 1.33 -7.63 -14.06
C ARG A 88 2.44 -6.61 -13.85
N SER A 89 2.19 -5.60 -13.01
CA SER A 89 3.16 -4.56 -12.70
C SER A 89 4.38 -5.14 -12.00
N LYS A 90 5.53 -4.56 -12.27
CA LYS A 90 6.78 -4.87 -11.59
C LYS A 90 6.83 -4.18 -10.22
N GLY A 91 7.42 -4.86 -9.24
CA GLY A 91 7.55 -4.35 -7.87
C GLY A 91 6.43 -4.82 -6.96
N LYS A 92 6.66 -4.61 -5.68
CA LYS A 92 5.76 -4.94 -4.59
C LYS A 92 5.55 -3.68 -3.76
N ASP A 93 4.56 -2.90 -4.10
CA ASP A 93 4.18 -1.72 -3.35
C ASP A 93 2.71 -1.35 -3.59
N THR A 94 2.11 -0.73 -2.59
CA THR A 94 0.69 -0.37 -2.56
C THR A 94 0.29 0.55 -3.71
N SER A 95 1.11 1.53 -4.08
CA SER A 95 0.74 2.47 -5.15
C SER A 95 0.72 1.80 -6.51
N THR A 96 1.71 0.95 -6.79
CA THR A 96 1.76 0.17 -8.04
C THR A 96 0.52 -0.71 -8.17
N GLY A 97 0.10 -1.38 -7.08
CA GLY A 97 -1.12 -2.18 -7.05
C GLY A 97 -2.38 -1.36 -7.30
N HIS A 98 -2.53 -0.20 -6.67
CA HIS A 98 -3.68 0.69 -6.89
C HIS A 98 -3.70 1.28 -8.30
N TRP A 99 -2.55 1.64 -8.85
CA TRP A 99 -2.46 2.12 -10.22
C TRP A 99 -2.88 1.03 -11.22
N GLU A 100 -2.49 -0.23 -10.98
CA GLU A 100 -2.90 -1.33 -11.83
C GLU A 100 -4.41 -1.58 -11.76
N ILE A 101 -5.04 -1.48 -10.59
CA ILE A 101 -6.51 -1.51 -10.45
C ILE A 101 -7.16 -0.41 -11.30
N ALA A 102 -6.51 0.76 -11.41
CA ALA A 102 -6.95 1.87 -12.26
C ALA A 102 -6.54 1.74 -13.74
N GLY A 103 -5.87 0.65 -14.13
CA GLY A 103 -5.48 0.35 -15.50
C GLY A 103 -4.06 0.78 -15.89
N VAL A 104 -3.24 1.25 -14.94
CA VAL A 104 -1.84 1.64 -15.20
C VAL A 104 -0.91 0.52 -14.79
N ILE A 105 -0.26 -0.11 -15.76
CA ILE A 105 0.71 -1.19 -15.53
C ILE A 105 2.12 -0.60 -15.52
N MET A 106 2.89 -0.93 -14.49
CA MET A 106 4.27 -0.48 -14.32
C MET A 106 5.25 -1.52 -14.86
N ASP A 107 6.01 -1.16 -15.89
CA ASP A 107 7.05 -2.02 -16.47
C ASP A 107 8.34 -2.08 -15.64
N LYS A 108 8.52 -1.11 -14.74
CA LYS A 108 9.67 -1.01 -13.84
C LYS A 108 9.17 -0.86 -12.41
N ALA A 109 9.79 -1.60 -11.48
CA ALA A 109 9.56 -1.42 -10.06
C ALA A 109 10.00 -0.02 -9.63
N LEU A 110 9.26 0.57 -8.69
CA LEU A 110 9.69 1.78 -8.01
C LEU A 110 10.88 1.46 -7.09
N PRO A 111 11.82 2.39 -6.87
CA PRO A 111 12.96 2.16 -6.00
C PRO A 111 12.51 1.99 -4.55
N THR A 112 13.16 1.10 -3.82
CA THR A 112 13.01 0.94 -2.37
C THR A 112 14.29 1.37 -1.68
N PHE A 113 14.19 1.73 -0.41
CA PHE A 113 15.30 2.23 0.39
C PHE A 113 15.54 1.38 1.65
N PRO A 114 16.01 0.12 1.48
CA PRO A 114 16.10 -0.85 2.60
C PRO A 114 17.12 -0.48 3.69
N LYS A 115 17.84 0.63 3.54
CA LYS A 115 18.80 1.18 4.53
C LYS A 115 18.50 2.64 4.87
N GLY A 116 17.28 3.11 4.63
CA GLY A 116 16.95 4.51 4.67
C GLY A 116 17.22 5.20 3.33
N ILE A 117 16.76 6.43 3.21
CA ILE A 117 16.93 7.26 2.00
C ILE A 117 18.41 7.62 1.84
N PRO A 118 18.99 7.57 0.63
CA PRO A 118 20.38 7.92 0.39
C PRO A 118 20.75 9.30 0.99
N PRO A 119 21.86 9.41 1.70
CA PRO A 119 22.25 10.65 2.38
C PRO A 119 22.32 11.87 1.47
N GLU A 120 22.72 11.70 0.23
CA GLU A 120 22.78 12.77 -0.77
C GLU A 120 21.39 13.32 -1.12
N ILE A 121 20.35 12.48 -1.12
CA ILE A 121 18.97 12.91 -1.33
C ILE A 121 18.49 13.70 -0.11
N VAL A 122 18.73 13.18 1.08
CA VAL A 122 18.34 13.86 2.34
C VAL A 122 19.02 15.22 2.46
N GLN A 123 20.33 15.30 2.21
CA GLN A 123 21.09 16.56 2.25
C GLN A 123 20.60 17.57 1.21
N ALA A 124 20.29 17.12 -0.01
CA ALA A 124 19.72 17.97 -1.04
C ALA A 124 18.33 18.49 -0.64
N PHE A 125 17.52 17.63 -0.02
CA PHE A 125 16.22 18.02 0.52
C PHE A 125 16.36 19.05 1.63
N GLU A 126 17.21 18.80 2.63
CA GLU A 126 17.52 19.75 3.73
C GLU A 126 17.97 21.11 3.22
N ALA A 127 18.84 21.13 2.21
CA ALA A 127 19.31 22.37 1.60
C ALA A 127 18.17 23.17 0.94
N ARG A 128 17.21 22.49 0.30
CA ARG A 128 16.07 23.15 -0.35
C ARG A 128 15.01 23.63 0.63
N ILE A 129 14.76 22.89 1.71
CA ILE A 129 13.78 23.28 2.74
C ILE A 129 14.37 24.24 3.78
N GLY A 130 15.70 24.44 3.80
CA GLY A 130 16.41 25.31 4.74
C GLY A 130 16.39 24.81 6.18
N ARG A 131 16.20 23.52 6.40
CA ARG A 131 16.13 22.90 7.74
C ARG A 131 16.78 21.53 7.72
N LYS A 132 17.21 21.08 8.90
CA LYS A 132 17.60 19.67 9.10
C LYS A 132 16.38 18.78 9.16
N THR A 133 16.59 17.48 8.95
CA THR A 133 15.59 16.44 9.11
C THR A 133 15.93 15.56 10.31
N LEU A 134 14.93 14.91 10.86
CA LEU A 134 15.06 13.88 11.89
C LEU A 134 14.90 12.50 11.28
N ALA A 135 15.44 11.50 11.92
CA ALA A 135 15.39 10.07 11.59
C ALA A 135 16.16 9.66 10.33
N ASN A 136 15.50 9.45 9.19
CA ASN A 136 15.99 8.76 8.00
C ASN A 136 16.20 7.27 8.22
N SER A 137 15.18 6.61 8.72
CA SER A 137 15.17 5.16 8.99
C SER A 137 13.97 4.49 8.34
N ILE A 138 13.98 3.14 8.34
CA ILE A 138 12.81 2.34 8.01
C ILE A 138 11.98 2.16 9.27
N ALA A 139 10.74 2.62 9.25
CA ALA A 139 9.83 2.49 10.38
C ALA A 139 8.37 2.56 9.92
N SER A 140 7.45 2.13 10.79
CA SER A 140 6.05 2.50 10.68
C SER A 140 5.84 3.95 11.10
N GLY A 141 4.78 4.61 10.58
CA GLY A 141 4.48 6.00 10.94
C GLY A 141 4.23 6.17 12.45
N THR A 142 3.58 5.24 13.10
CA THR A 142 3.35 5.27 14.56
C THR A 142 4.63 5.19 15.34
N GLN A 143 5.51 4.26 15.01
CA GLN A 143 6.80 4.09 15.67
C GLN A 143 7.70 5.32 15.53
N ILE A 144 7.80 5.87 14.32
CA ILE A 144 8.71 7.00 14.07
C ILE A 144 8.21 8.29 14.76
N ILE A 145 6.90 8.46 14.88
CA ILE A 145 6.31 9.59 15.60
C ILE A 145 6.52 9.44 17.10
N GLU A 146 6.40 8.24 17.65
CA GLU A 146 6.69 7.97 19.06
C GLU A 146 8.16 8.27 19.42
N GLU A 147 9.09 7.92 18.52
CA GLU A 147 10.53 8.07 18.74
C GLU A 147 11.01 9.53 18.57
N TYR A 148 10.52 10.23 17.55
CA TYR A 148 11.03 11.56 17.16
C TYR A 148 10.04 12.71 17.34
N GLY A 149 8.80 12.44 17.74
CA GLY A 149 7.73 13.44 17.81
C GLY A 149 8.05 14.59 18.78
N GLU A 150 8.58 14.30 19.97
CA GLU A 150 8.98 15.34 20.94
C GLU A 150 10.10 16.23 20.38
N GLU A 151 11.09 15.63 19.73
CA GLU A 151 12.18 16.39 19.13
C GLU A 151 11.69 17.24 17.96
N HIS A 152 10.77 16.69 17.14
CA HIS A 152 10.12 17.43 16.07
C HIS A 152 9.40 18.68 16.61
N VAL A 153 8.57 18.53 17.63
CA VAL A 153 7.84 19.67 18.24
C VAL A 153 8.80 20.73 18.78
N ARG A 154 9.91 20.32 19.40
CA ARG A 154 10.91 21.22 19.97
C ARG A 154 11.72 21.96 18.91
N THR A 155 12.06 21.31 17.78
CA THR A 155 13.00 21.84 16.77
C THR A 155 12.32 22.40 15.53
N GLY A 156 11.11 21.94 15.22
CA GLY A 156 10.43 22.19 13.96
C GLY A 156 11.09 21.48 12.77
N PHE A 157 11.98 20.52 12.99
CA PHE A 157 12.61 19.74 11.92
C PHE A 157 11.65 18.62 11.48
N PRO A 158 11.37 18.46 10.17
CA PRO A 158 10.51 17.36 9.71
C PRO A 158 11.14 16.01 10.00
N ILE A 159 10.28 15.03 10.30
CA ILE A 159 10.69 13.63 10.43
C ILE A 159 10.65 13.03 9.03
N VAL A 160 11.81 12.60 8.50
CA VAL A 160 11.91 11.92 7.20
C VAL A 160 12.14 10.44 7.44
N TYR A 161 11.36 9.59 6.80
CA TYR A 161 11.48 8.15 6.95
C TYR A 161 10.96 7.42 5.70
N THR A 162 11.15 6.13 5.65
CA THR A 162 10.61 5.25 4.62
C THR A 162 10.02 4.01 5.27
N SER A 163 9.27 3.23 4.49
CA SER A 163 8.75 1.93 4.90
C SER A 163 9.23 0.85 3.94
N ALA A 164 8.64 -0.34 4.00
CA ALA A 164 8.88 -1.39 3.02
C ALA A 164 8.43 -0.99 1.59
N ASP A 165 7.56 0.03 1.48
CA ASP A 165 7.14 0.60 0.21
C ASP A 165 8.18 1.58 -0.36
N SER A 166 8.05 1.90 -1.65
CA SER A 166 8.89 2.86 -2.38
C SER A 166 8.46 4.30 -2.09
N VAL A 167 8.58 4.76 -0.84
CA VAL A 167 8.06 6.06 -0.40
C VAL A 167 9.13 6.92 0.28
N PHE A 168 9.04 8.22 0.05
CA PHE A 168 9.71 9.25 0.84
C PHE A 168 8.65 9.90 1.72
N GLN A 169 8.67 9.58 3.00
CA GLN A 169 7.63 10.01 3.93
C GLN A 169 8.13 11.18 4.78
N ILE A 170 7.26 12.17 4.97
CA ILE A 170 7.52 13.35 5.79
C ILE A 170 6.40 13.41 6.84
N ALA A 171 6.76 13.31 8.12
CA ALA A 171 5.83 13.52 9.22
C ALA A 171 6.11 14.86 9.90
N ALA A 172 5.02 15.54 10.26
CA ALA A 172 5.06 16.80 11.00
C ALA A 172 3.78 16.98 11.83
N HIS A 173 3.90 17.64 12.99
CA HIS A 173 2.77 18.01 13.83
C HIS A 173 2.20 19.35 13.36
N GLU A 174 0.90 19.43 13.16
CA GLU A 174 0.24 20.59 12.53
C GLU A 174 0.36 21.91 13.30
N GLU A 175 0.51 21.85 14.63
CA GLU A 175 0.76 23.03 15.45
C GLU A 175 2.22 23.52 15.39
N THR A 176 3.14 22.65 14.93
CA THR A 176 4.57 22.98 14.80
C THR A 176 4.92 23.39 13.39
N VAL A 177 4.32 22.72 12.41
CA VAL A 177 4.51 22.94 10.98
C VAL A 177 3.12 22.98 10.33
N GLY A 178 2.71 24.16 9.88
CA GLY A 178 1.42 24.32 9.20
C GLY A 178 1.33 23.51 7.90
N LEU A 179 0.11 23.16 7.50
CA LEU A 179 -0.16 22.34 6.31
C LEU A 179 0.46 22.88 5.03
N ASP A 180 0.43 24.20 4.82
CA ASP A 180 1.00 24.83 3.63
C ASP A 180 2.52 24.61 3.55
N GLN A 181 3.21 24.67 4.70
CA GLN A 181 4.63 24.40 4.77
C GLN A 181 4.93 22.91 4.50
N LEU A 182 4.14 22.01 5.05
CA LEU A 182 4.28 20.57 4.80
C LEU A 182 4.08 20.27 3.31
N TYR A 183 3.05 20.83 2.68
CA TYR A 183 2.82 20.66 1.25
C TYR A 183 3.93 21.24 0.38
N GLN A 184 4.52 22.38 0.76
CA GLN A 184 5.72 22.92 0.08
C GLN A 184 6.91 21.94 0.17
N TRP A 185 7.13 21.32 1.34
CA TRP A 185 8.18 20.31 1.49
C TRP A 185 7.89 19.06 0.65
N CYS A 186 6.64 18.60 0.61
CA CYS A 186 6.25 17.50 -0.26
C CYS A 186 6.48 17.83 -1.75
N GLN A 187 6.16 19.05 -2.18
CA GLN A 187 6.40 19.50 -3.54
C GLN A 187 7.91 19.54 -3.86
N ILE A 188 8.73 20.05 -2.95
CA ILE A 188 10.19 20.06 -3.09
C ILE A 188 10.73 18.63 -3.22
N ALA A 189 10.30 17.73 -2.35
CA ALA A 189 10.71 16.33 -2.42
C ALA A 189 10.27 15.68 -3.73
N ARG A 190 9.04 15.96 -4.19
CA ARG A 190 8.51 15.44 -5.48
C ARG A 190 9.34 15.91 -6.68
N GLU A 191 9.75 17.17 -6.70
CA GLU A 191 10.60 17.72 -7.76
C GLU A 191 12.01 17.11 -7.79
N MET A 192 12.50 16.63 -6.64
CA MET A 192 13.82 15.99 -6.53
C MET A 192 13.80 14.51 -6.89
N LEU A 193 12.63 13.86 -6.89
CA LEU A 193 12.48 12.42 -7.07
C LEU A 193 11.80 12.10 -8.40
N ASP A 194 12.59 11.66 -9.38
CA ASP A 194 12.10 11.34 -10.73
C ASP A 194 11.27 10.06 -10.78
N VAL A 195 11.58 9.10 -9.91
CA VAL A 195 11.03 7.73 -9.95
C VAL A 195 10.51 7.24 -8.59
N GLY A 196 10.38 8.12 -7.62
CA GLY A 196 9.89 7.79 -6.29
C GLY A 196 8.51 8.39 -6.03
N ARG A 197 7.97 8.10 -4.86
CA ARG A 197 6.74 8.71 -4.32
C ARG A 197 7.07 9.56 -3.10
N VAL A 198 6.28 10.61 -2.92
CA VAL A 198 6.29 11.43 -1.72
C VAL A 198 4.91 11.37 -1.09
N ILE A 199 4.83 10.91 0.12
CA ILE A 199 3.61 10.81 0.93
C ILE A 199 3.85 11.56 2.24
#